data_ce6420c8827a3a8bf0ac2eb96b228717
#
_entry.id   ce6420c8827a3a8bf0ac2eb96b228717
#
_cell.length_a   1.000
_cell.length_b   1.000
_cell.length_c   1.000
_cell.angle_alpha   90.00
_cell.angle_beta   90.00
_cell.angle_gamma   90.00
#
_symmetry.space_group_name_H-M   'P 1'
#
loop_
_entity.id
_entity.type
_entity.pdbx_description
1 polymer ?
#
loop_
_entity_poly.entity_id
_entity_poly.type
_entity_poly.pdbx_seq_one_letter_code
_entity_poly.pdbx_strand_id
1 'polypeptide(L)'
;MKKYTTVIVTILIACLAVASQDSTPPVEAVRISEHVYELRGGSGSNSAFILSDEEVFIIDGKMSDKAAADMLAAVQAITDKPVTHILLTHSDGDHVNGLTGFPASLPILAQNNTKIHMVGANEDRDVKLPLPTLTFSDSFTIESGSLVIEMYHFGQAHTDGDAVIYIPADKVAVIGDLYFEGRDPLIHLHKNGSSYGLVKTLKTILNLDVDVFLSGHAEPAGRSDIQALLESIEEKQIKVESLIKEGKSLDDIKTAFGLPLTESRWKSLVEVIHIELTEK
;
A
#
# COMPACT_ATOMS: atom_id res chain seq x y z
N MET A 1 63.01 55.51 9.71
CA MET A 1 62.68 54.24 9.01
C MET A 1 61.66 53.48 9.82
N LYS A 2 60.38 53.52 9.45
CA LYS A 2 59.30 52.76 10.14
C LYS A 2 59.13 51.43 9.42
N LYS A 3 59.30 50.32 10.16
CA LYS A 3 59.05 48.97 9.66
C LYS A 3 57.57 48.65 9.84
N TYR A 4 56.88 48.34 8.71
CA TYR A 4 55.52 47.82 8.71
C TYR A 4 55.60 46.33 8.73
N THR A 5 55.03 45.69 9.76
CA THR A 5 54.88 44.24 9.86
C THR A 5 53.53 43.89 9.27
N THR A 6 53.53 43.19 8.14
CA THR A 6 52.30 42.69 7.50
C THR A 6 51.88 41.41 8.20
N VAL A 7 50.71 41.38 8.83
CA VAL A 7 50.08 40.19 9.40
C VAL A 7 49.21 39.58 8.35
N ILE A 8 49.55 38.36 7.88
CA ILE A 8 48.70 37.55 6.97
C ILE A 8 47.72 36.75 7.84
N VAL A 9 46.44 37.12 7.79
CA VAL A 9 45.37 36.34 8.42
C VAL A 9 44.89 35.28 7.40
N THR A 10 45.26 34.05 7.63
CA THR A 10 44.75 32.93 6.82
C THR A 10 43.36 32.50 7.36
N ILE A 11 42.31 32.86 6.62
CA ILE A 11 40.95 32.41 6.94
C ILE A 11 40.78 30.98 6.44
N LEU A 12 40.73 30.01 7.35
CA LEU A 12 40.39 28.62 7.07
C LEU A 12 38.87 28.55 6.93
N ILE A 13 38.38 28.50 5.69
CA ILE A 13 36.94 28.19 5.42
C ILE A 13 36.76 26.68 5.58
N ALA A 14 36.24 26.27 6.73
CA ALA A 14 35.76 24.91 6.91
C ALA A 14 34.44 24.75 6.13
N CYS A 15 34.49 24.09 4.97
CA CYS A 15 33.29 23.59 4.31
C CYS A 15 32.68 22.47 5.17
N LEU A 16 31.72 22.82 5.99
CA LEU A 16 30.78 21.86 6.57
C LEU A 16 29.94 21.29 5.42
N ALA A 17 30.27 20.10 4.95
CA ALA A 17 29.36 19.32 4.13
C ALA A 17 28.15 18.98 5.01
N VAL A 18 27.06 19.71 4.86
CA VAL A 18 25.76 19.31 5.36
C VAL A 18 25.35 18.13 4.50
N ALA A 19 25.61 16.92 4.97
CA ALA A 19 24.95 15.75 4.45
C ALA A 19 23.44 15.99 4.69
N SER A 20 22.66 16.08 3.63
CA SER A 20 21.20 16.03 3.73
C SER A 20 20.88 14.69 4.36
N GLN A 21 20.54 14.67 5.64
CA GLN A 21 19.96 13.48 6.25
C GLN A 21 18.67 13.20 5.49
N ASP A 22 18.60 12.05 4.87
CA ASP A 22 17.37 11.51 4.34
C ASP A 22 16.39 11.47 5.52
N SER A 23 15.36 12.33 5.48
CA SER A 23 14.41 12.50 6.58
C SER A 23 13.41 11.35 6.68
N THR A 24 13.55 10.34 5.83
CA THR A 24 12.72 9.13 5.84
C THR A 24 13.01 8.31 7.09
N PRO A 25 12.02 8.03 7.96
CA PRO A 25 12.24 7.21 9.16
C PRO A 25 12.77 5.82 8.77
N PRO A 26 13.61 5.20 9.60
CA PRO A 26 14.05 3.83 9.36
C PRO A 26 12.86 2.87 9.34
N VAL A 27 13.03 1.71 8.70
CA VAL A 27 12.03 0.64 8.77
C VAL A 27 12.11 -0.04 10.12
N GLU A 28 10.97 -0.14 10.79
CA GLU A 28 10.80 -0.80 12.08
C GLU A 28 9.83 -1.96 11.96
N ALA A 29 10.12 -3.10 12.61
CA ALA A 29 9.22 -4.23 12.70
C ALA A 29 8.41 -4.13 14.01
N VAL A 30 7.11 -3.96 13.88
CA VAL A 30 6.17 -3.90 15.01
C VAL A 30 5.38 -5.20 15.08
N ARG A 31 5.49 -5.93 16.18
CA ARG A 31 4.75 -7.19 16.36
C ARG A 31 3.26 -6.90 16.53
N ILE A 32 2.43 -7.48 15.66
CA ILE A 32 0.96 -7.34 15.69
C ILE A 32 0.31 -8.54 16.38
N SER A 33 0.80 -9.75 16.10
CA SER A 33 0.26 -10.99 16.65
C SER A 33 1.38 -12.02 16.87
N GLU A 34 1.04 -13.30 16.99
CA GLU A 34 2.03 -14.37 17.17
C GLU A 34 2.93 -14.49 15.92
N HIS A 35 2.34 -14.46 14.72
CA HIS A 35 3.04 -14.70 13.46
C HIS A 35 3.18 -13.45 12.57
N VAL A 36 2.45 -12.36 12.84
CA VAL A 36 2.38 -11.18 11.97
C VAL A 36 3.11 -10.00 12.57
N TYR A 37 3.97 -9.38 11.75
CA TYR A 37 4.70 -8.15 12.05
C TYR A 37 4.43 -7.12 10.96
N GLU A 38 4.13 -5.89 11.36
CA GLU A 38 4.03 -4.75 10.45
C GLU A 38 5.43 -4.10 10.30
N LEU A 39 5.77 -3.71 9.07
CA LEU A 39 7.01 -3.01 8.71
C LEU A 39 6.69 -1.55 8.41
N ARG A 40 6.86 -0.69 9.41
CA ARG A 40 6.60 0.75 9.35
C ARG A 40 7.82 1.54 8.95
N GLY A 41 7.63 2.78 8.51
CA GLY A 41 8.73 3.66 8.10
C GLY A 41 9.33 3.26 6.75
N GLY A 42 10.52 3.78 6.44
CA GLY A 42 11.07 3.70 5.11
C GLY A 42 10.30 4.55 4.10
N SER A 43 10.63 4.45 2.82
CA SER A 43 9.86 5.09 1.75
C SER A 43 8.76 4.16 1.24
N GLY A 44 7.56 4.72 0.98
CA GLY A 44 6.40 3.98 0.47
C GLY A 44 5.39 3.61 1.56
N SER A 45 4.54 2.65 1.24
CA SER A 45 3.48 2.15 2.12
C SER A 45 4.01 1.43 3.36
N ASN A 46 3.18 1.24 4.37
CA ASN A 46 3.40 0.17 5.34
C ASN A 46 3.40 -1.18 4.63
N SER A 47 4.14 -2.11 5.18
CA SER A 47 4.33 -3.44 4.66
C SER A 47 4.21 -4.41 5.83
N ALA A 48 4.31 -5.71 5.60
CA ALA A 48 4.27 -6.67 6.69
C ALA A 48 5.18 -7.89 6.38
N PHE A 49 5.42 -8.70 7.40
CA PHE A 49 5.89 -10.06 7.17
C PHE A 49 5.16 -11.05 8.09
N ILE A 50 5.08 -12.26 7.61
CA ILE A 50 4.53 -13.40 8.33
C ILE A 50 5.69 -14.34 8.67
N LEU A 51 5.81 -14.69 9.95
CA LEU A 51 6.82 -15.59 10.47
C LEU A 51 6.18 -16.93 10.84
N SER A 52 6.40 -17.95 10.00
CA SER A 52 6.00 -19.30 10.30
C SER A 52 7.05 -20.06 11.11
N ASP A 53 6.82 -21.35 11.38
CA ASP A 53 7.81 -22.21 12.05
C ASP A 53 9.09 -22.41 11.24
N GLU A 54 9.03 -22.29 9.92
CA GLU A 54 10.13 -22.65 9.02
C GLU A 54 10.69 -21.48 8.22
N GLU A 55 9.88 -20.46 7.90
CA GLU A 55 10.19 -19.46 6.90
C GLU A 55 9.48 -18.13 7.14
N VAL A 56 9.84 -17.13 6.33
CA VAL A 56 9.26 -15.78 6.36
C VAL A 56 8.65 -15.45 5.00
N PHE A 57 7.43 -14.91 5.00
CA PHE A 57 6.73 -14.35 3.86
C PHE A 57 6.70 -12.82 4.00
N ILE A 58 7.27 -12.10 3.04
CA ILE A 58 7.17 -10.65 2.97
C ILE A 58 5.86 -10.28 2.26
N ILE A 59 5.16 -9.25 2.74
CA ILE A 59 4.00 -8.67 2.07
C ILE A 59 4.37 -7.29 1.58
N ASP A 60 4.31 -7.07 0.26
CA ASP A 60 4.70 -5.86 -0.47
C ASP A 60 6.18 -5.47 -0.31
N GLY A 61 6.68 -4.64 -1.23
CA GLY A 61 8.10 -4.34 -1.36
C GLY A 61 8.48 -2.88 -1.09
N LYS A 62 7.56 -2.03 -0.66
CA LYS A 62 7.77 -0.57 -0.49
C LYS A 62 8.18 0.15 -1.78
N MET A 63 8.67 1.40 -1.66
CA MET A 63 8.92 2.30 -2.80
C MET A 63 10.34 2.19 -3.40
N SER A 64 11.32 1.66 -2.68
CA SER A 64 12.73 1.72 -3.11
C SER A 64 13.56 0.52 -2.65
N ASP A 65 14.66 0.27 -3.39
CA ASP A 65 15.63 -0.77 -3.04
C ASP A 65 16.20 -0.59 -1.63
N LYS A 66 16.42 0.67 -1.23
CA LYS A 66 16.87 0.96 0.14
C LYS A 66 15.81 0.55 1.16
N ALA A 67 14.54 0.86 0.93
CA ALA A 67 13.47 0.47 1.85
C ALA A 67 13.35 -1.06 1.93
N ALA A 68 13.48 -1.76 0.80
CA ALA A 68 13.51 -3.22 0.75
C ALA A 68 14.69 -3.82 1.55
N ALA A 69 15.87 -3.24 1.42
CA ALA A 69 17.05 -3.66 2.20
C ALA A 69 16.84 -3.42 3.71
N ASP A 70 16.26 -2.26 4.08
CA ASP A 70 15.93 -1.94 5.46
C ASP A 70 14.87 -2.92 6.02
N MET A 71 13.86 -3.33 5.20
CA MET A 71 12.88 -4.37 5.57
C MET A 71 13.57 -5.70 5.87
N LEU A 72 14.47 -6.17 4.99
CA LEU A 72 15.21 -7.41 5.20
C LEU A 72 16.06 -7.35 6.47
N ALA A 73 16.69 -6.21 6.75
CA ALA A 73 17.45 -6.01 7.98
C ALA A 73 16.53 -6.05 9.23
N ALA A 74 15.34 -5.46 9.16
CA ALA A 74 14.36 -5.51 10.25
C ALA A 74 13.86 -6.94 10.51
N VAL A 75 13.63 -7.73 9.45
CA VAL A 75 13.28 -9.16 9.57
C VAL A 75 14.42 -9.94 10.21
N GLN A 76 15.67 -9.76 9.75
CA GLN A 76 16.86 -10.44 10.29
C GLN A 76 17.15 -10.12 11.75
N ALA A 77 16.73 -8.93 12.22
CA ALA A 77 16.82 -8.58 13.64
C ALA A 77 15.85 -9.38 14.54
N ILE A 78 14.81 -9.98 13.95
CA ILE A 78 13.77 -10.77 14.65
C ILE A 78 14.04 -12.28 14.53
N THR A 79 14.50 -12.76 13.35
CA THR A 79 14.64 -14.19 13.07
C THR A 79 15.75 -14.46 12.05
N ASP A 80 16.39 -15.63 12.20
CA ASP A 80 17.35 -16.18 11.23
C ASP A 80 16.68 -17.05 10.15
N LYS A 81 15.35 -17.23 10.20
CA LYS A 81 14.61 -18.03 9.21
C LYS A 81 14.66 -17.36 7.83
N PRO A 82 14.73 -18.15 6.74
CA PRO A 82 14.84 -17.61 5.40
C PRO A 82 13.56 -16.88 4.97
N VAL A 83 13.72 -15.76 4.28
CA VAL A 83 12.64 -15.18 3.48
C VAL A 83 12.51 -16.02 2.22
N THR A 84 11.32 -16.54 1.95
CA THR A 84 11.09 -17.50 0.86
C THR A 84 10.14 -16.99 -0.22
N HIS A 85 9.23 -16.07 0.11
CA HIS A 85 8.25 -15.53 -0.81
C HIS A 85 7.97 -14.05 -0.56
N ILE A 86 7.55 -13.37 -1.62
CA ILE A 86 6.93 -12.06 -1.55
C ILE A 86 5.47 -12.19 -2.01
N LEU A 87 4.54 -11.73 -1.18
CA LEU A 87 3.11 -11.70 -1.46
C LEU A 87 2.71 -10.26 -1.76
N LEU A 88 2.03 -10.00 -2.86
CA LEU A 88 1.63 -8.63 -3.22
C LEU A 88 0.15 -8.41 -2.96
N THR A 89 -0.16 -7.27 -2.34
CA THR A 89 -1.55 -6.80 -2.20
C THR A 89 -2.07 -6.23 -3.51
N HIS A 90 -1.30 -5.41 -4.21
CA HIS A 90 -1.65 -4.82 -5.50
C HIS A 90 -0.39 -4.26 -6.22
N SER A 91 -0.59 -3.48 -7.30
CA SER A 91 0.49 -3.07 -8.21
C SER A 91 0.95 -1.63 -8.09
N ASP A 92 0.58 -0.89 -7.03
CA ASP A 92 0.99 0.51 -6.89
C ASP A 92 2.47 0.65 -6.56
N GLY A 93 3.07 1.73 -7.04
CA GLY A 93 4.52 1.89 -7.01
C GLY A 93 5.12 1.84 -5.62
N ASP A 94 4.44 2.37 -4.62
CA ASP A 94 4.87 2.35 -3.23
C ASP A 94 4.73 0.98 -2.53
N HIS A 95 4.13 -0.01 -3.22
CA HIS A 95 4.06 -1.40 -2.82
C HIS A 95 5.03 -2.30 -3.60
N VAL A 96 5.42 -1.91 -4.83
CA VAL A 96 6.18 -2.81 -5.71
C VAL A 96 7.53 -2.25 -6.19
N ASN A 97 7.79 -0.94 -6.10
CA ASN A 97 9.01 -0.37 -6.66
C ASN A 97 10.30 -0.84 -5.95
N GLY A 98 10.21 -1.21 -4.68
CA GLY A 98 11.34 -1.77 -3.94
C GLY A 98 11.62 -3.25 -4.24
N LEU A 99 10.84 -3.93 -5.07
CA LEU A 99 11.06 -5.34 -5.42
C LEU A 99 12.44 -5.60 -6.03
N THR A 100 13.05 -4.61 -6.67
CA THR A 100 14.42 -4.67 -7.20
C THR A 100 15.49 -4.80 -6.12
N GLY A 101 15.18 -4.42 -4.89
CA GLY A 101 16.06 -4.57 -3.72
C GLY A 101 16.04 -5.96 -3.07
N PHE A 102 15.15 -6.84 -3.50
CA PHE A 102 15.11 -8.23 -3.01
C PHE A 102 15.94 -9.16 -3.91
N PRO A 103 16.40 -10.31 -3.40
CA PRO A 103 17.04 -11.34 -4.21
C PRO A 103 16.11 -11.76 -5.38
N ALA A 104 16.63 -11.71 -6.60
CA ALA A 104 15.87 -12.02 -7.83
C ALA A 104 15.34 -13.47 -7.89
N SER A 105 15.82 -14.34 -7.03
CA SER A 105 15.38 -15.74 -6.91
C SER A 105 14.12 -15.91 -6.05
N LEU A 106 13.69 -14.87 -5.31
CA LEU A 106 12.48 -14.97 -4.48
C LEU A 106 11.24 -15.05 -5.35
N PRO A 107 10.42 -16.07 -5.21
CA PRO A 107 9.12 -16.14 -5.86
C PRO A 107 8.21 -14.98 -5.39
N ILE A 108 7.51 -14.38 -6.34
CA ILE A 108 6.52 -13.34 -6.08
C ILE A 108 5.15 -13.91 -6.45
N LEU A 109 4.22 -13.86 -5.50
CA LEU A 109 2.84 -14.29 -5.67
C LEU A 109 1.91 -13.07 -5.65
N ALA A 110 1.01 -12.98 -6.64
CA ALA A 110 0.06 -11.88 -6.78
C ALA A 110 -1.24 -12.32 -7.46
N GLN A 111 -2.26 -11.49 -7.38
CA GLN A 111 -3.45 -11.64 -8.20
C GLN A 111 -3.11 -11.44 -9.70
N ASN A 112 -3.85 -12.08 -10.61
CA ASN A 112 -3.59 -12.05 -12.06
C ASN A 112 -3.48 -10.63 -12.62
N ASN A 113 -4.42 -9.73 -12.26
CA ASN A 113 -4.46 -8.37 -12.78
C ASN A 113 -3.33 -7.51 -12.20
N THR A 114 -2.91 -7.75 -10.96
CA THR A 114 -1.70 -7.14 -10.39
C THR A 114 -0.49 -7.39 -11.30
N LYS A 115 -0.29 -8.64 -11.76
CA LYS A 115 0.78 -8.95 -12.72
C LYS A 115 0.59 -8.23 -14.05
N ILE A 116 -0.64 -8.16 -14.58
CA ILE A 116 -0.93 -7.44 -15.84
C ILE A 116 -0.56 -5.96 -15.71
N HIS A 117 -0.94 -5.30 -14.63
CA HIS A 117 -0.59 -3.91 -14.38
C HIS A 117 0.93 -3.69 -14.23
N MET A 118 1.63 -4.62 -13.56
CA MET A 118 3.10 -4.56 -13.45
C MET A 118 3.79 -4.75 -14.80
N VAL A 119 3.28 -5.63 -15.67
CA VAL A 119 3.80 -5.79 -17.04
C VAL A 119 3.64 -4.48 -17.81
N GLY A 120 2.45 -3.87 -17.82
CA GLY A 120 2.22 -2.58 -18.47
C GLY A 120 3.11 -1.47 -17.89
N ALA A 121 3.22 -1.37 -16.58
CA ALA A 121 4.08 -0.38 -15.93
C ALA A 121 5.57 -0.57 -16.27
N ASN A 122 5.98 -1.79 -16.59
CA ASN A 122 7.36 -2.08 -17.01
C ASN A 122 7.69 -1.57 -18.42
N GLU A 123 6.71 -1.31 -19.28
CA GLU A 123 6.98 -0.86 -20.66
C GLU A 123 7.79 0.43 -20.68
N ASP A 124 7.45 1.38 -19.81
CA ASP A 124 8.05 2.72 -19.75
C ASP A 124 9.22 2.84 -18.73
N ARG A 125 9.68 1.72 -18.13
CA ARG A 125 10.77 1.75 -17.14
C ARG A 125 12.11 1.39 -17.74
N ASP A 126 13.15 2.14 -17.36
CA ASP A 126 14.55 1.79 -17.65
C ASP A 126 14.98 0.54 -16.87
N VAL A 127 14.66 0.50 -15.57
CA VAL A 127 14.87 -0.66 -14.71
C VAL A 127 13.54 -1.39 -14.52
N LYS A 128 13.46 -2.60 -15.05
CA LYS A 128 12.25 -3.42 -14.96
C LYS A 128 12.06 -3.98 -13.55
N LEU A 129 10.83 -3.91 -13.05
CA LEU A 129 10.47 -4.59 -11.81
C LEU A 129 10.45 -6.10 -12.02
N PRO A 130 10.88 -6.90 -11.05
CA PRO A 130 10.59 -8.32 -11.00
C PRO A 130 9.07 -8.55 -11.08
N LEU A 131 8.66 -9.48 -11.93
CA LEU A 131 7.23 -9.79 -12.12
C LEU A 131 6.82 -11.00 -11.27
N PRO A 132 5.54 -11.07 -10.85
CA PRO A 132 5.00 -12.24 -10.19
C PRO A 132 5.26 -13.53 -10.96
N THR A 133 5.89 -14.51 -10.31
CA THR A 133 6.18 -15.84 -10.86
C THR A 133 5.01 -16.79 -10.64
N LEU A 134 4.22 -16.55 -9.58
CA LEU A 134 3.00 -17.27 -9.25
C LEU A 134 1.83 -16.27 -9.28
N THR A 135 0.69 -16.70 -9.81
CA THR A 135 -0.52 -15.86 -9.81
C THR A 135 -1.77 -16.70 -9.50
N PHE A 136 -2.82 -16.03 -9.02
CA PHE A 136 -4.13 -16.63 -8.76
C PHE A 136 -5.26 -15.72 -9.28
N SER A 137 -6.47 -16.27 -9.47
CA SER A 137 -7.66 -15.49 -9.84
C SER A 137 -8.47 -15.05 -8.64
N ASP A 138 -8.99 -15.99 -7.87
CA ASP A 138 -9.96 -15.71 -6.80
C ASP A 138 -9.38 -15.93 -5.41
N SER A 139 -8.61 -17.00 -5.23
CA SER A 139 -7.96 -17.32 -3.96
C SER A 139 -6.71 -18.18 -4.16
N PHE A 140 -5.84 -18.13 -3.16
CA PHE A 140 -4.67 -18.99 -3.05
C PHE A 140 -4.39 -19.28 -1.57
N THR A 141 -4.04 -20.54 -1.25
CA THR A 141 -3.70 -20.94 0.11
C THR A 141 -2.26 -21.41 0.18
N ILE A 142 -1.54 -20.96 1.19
CA ILE A 142 -0.18 -21.40 1.51
C ILE A 142 -0.24 -22.09 2.87
N GLU A 143 0.34 -23.29 2.95
CA GLU A 143 0.56 -24.02 4.20
C GLU A 143 2.05 -24.02 4.50
N SER A 144 2.44 -23.55 5.70
CA SER A 144 3.83 -23.50 6.17
C SER A 144 3.89 -24.01 7.60
N GLY A 145 4.27 -25.27 7.78
CA GLY A 145 4.15 -25.96 9.04
C GLY A 145 2.70 -26.07 9.49
N SER A 146 2.38 -25.51 10.66
CA SER A 146 1.01 -25.42 11.18
C SER A 146 0.25 -24.17 10.75
N LEU A 147 0.95 -23.20 10.13
CA LEU A 147 0.36 -21.92 9.74
C LEU A 147 -0.28 -22.01 8.36
N VAL A 148 -1.50 -21.46 8.25
CA VAL A 148 -2.22 -21.27 7.01
C VAL A 148 -2.28 -19.78 6.69
N ILE A 149 -1.93 -19.42 5.46
CA ILE A 149 -2.03 -18.07 4.91
C ILE A 149 -3.00 -18.14 3.73
N GLU A 150 -4.06 -17.36 3.78
CA GLU A 150 -5.09 -17.33 2.74
C GLU A 150 -5.02 -15.99 1.99
N MET A 151 -4.91 -16.04 0.67
CA MET A 151 -4.98 -14.86 -0.19
C MET A 151 -6.31 -14.87 -0.93
N TYR A 152 -7.03 -13.76 -0.89
CA TYR A 152 -8.33 -13.60 -1.53
C TYR A 152 -8.37 -12.38 -2.44
N HIS A 153 -9.04 -12.53 -3.57
CA HIS A 153 -9.46 -11.44 -4.43
C HIS A 153 -10.99 -11.40 -4.48
N PHE A 154 -11.58 -10.33 -3.97
CA PHE A 154 -13.05 -10.20 -3.88
C PHE A 154 -13.67 -9.38 -5.02
N GLY A 155 -12.86 -9.00 -6.01
CA GLY A 155 -13.25 -8.20 -7.16
C GLY A 155 -12.56 -6.84 -7.17
N GLN A 156 -12.99 -5.98 -8.09
CA GLN A 156 -12.49 -4.61 -8.24
C GLN A 156 -12.74 -3.81 -6.96
N ALA A 157 -11.72 -3.08 -6.48
CA ALA A 157 -11.84 -2.20 -5.32
C ALA A 157 -10.94 -0.96 -5.49
N HIS A 158 -9.79 -0.86 -4.84
CA HIS A 158 -8.79 0.18 -5.11
C HIS A 158 -8.23 0.04 -6.54
N THR A 159 -7.93 -1.19 -6.94
CA THR A 159 -7.65 -1.63 -8.31
C THR A 159 -8.51 -2.85 -8.66
N ASP A 160 -8.33 -3.46 -9.84
CA ASP A 160 -8.93 -4.76 -10.16
C ASP A 160 -8.03 -5.96 -9.84
N GLY A 161 -6.91 -5.72 -9.18
CA GLY A 161 -5.92 -6.73 -8.80
C GLY A 161 -5.69 -6.84 -7.28
N ASP A 162 -6.52 -6.20 -6.46
CA ASP A 162 -6.33 -6.17 -5.01
C ASP A 162 -6.44 -7.56 -4.40
N ALA A 163 -5.50 -7.90 -3.53
CA ALA A 163 -5.50 -9.12 -2.73
C ALA A 163 -5.55 -8.79 -1.23
N VAL A 164 -6.37 -9.52 -0.51
CA VAL A 164 -6.42 -9.56 0.94
C VAL A 164 -5.66 -10.77 1.41
N ILE A 165 -4.68 -10.59 2.28
CA ILE A 165 -3.85 -11.67 2.82
C ILE A 165 -4.28 -11.89 4.27
N TYR A 166 -4.93 -13.02 4.52
CA TYR A 166 -5.56 -13.36 5.79
C TYR A 166 -4.80 -14.48 6.51
N ILE A 167 -4.57 -14.29 7.78
CA ILE A 167 -3.91 -15.24 8.67
C ILE A 167 -4.94 -15.67 9.74
N PRO A 168 -5.68 -16.77 9.50
CA PRO A 168 -6.79 -17.20 10.36
C PRO A 168 -6.40 -17.43 11.81
N ALA A 169 -5.24 -18.04 12.04
CA ALA A 169 -4.73 -18.34 13.38
C ALA A 169 -4.55 -17.08 14.24
N ASP A 170 -4.19 -15.97 13.59
CA ASP A 170 -3.90 -14.70 14.24
C ASP A 170 -5.08 -13.71 14.17
N LYS A 171 -6.10 -14.01 13.37
CA LYS A 171 -7.22 -13.11 13.05
C LYS A 171 -6.76 -11.75 12.51
N VAL A 172 -5.70 -11.77 11.71
CA VAL A 172 -5.12 -10.60 11.07
C VAL A 172 -5.32 -10.68 9.57
N ALA A 173 -5.67 -9.55 8.94
CA ALA A 173 -5.71 -9.40 7.49
C ALA A 173 -4.88 -8.22 7.03
N VAL A 174 -3.98 -8.42 6.05
CA VAL A 174 -3.29 -7.34 5.34
C VAL A 174 -4.12 -7.00 4.11
N ILE A 175 -4.60 -5.77 4.03
CA ILE A 175 -5.62 -5.34 3.07
C ILE A 175 -5.12 -4.31 2.05
N GLY A 176 -3.81 -4.02 2.02
CA GLY A 176 -3.24 -3.02 1.10
C GLY A 176 -3.96 -1.68 1.22
N ASP A 177 -4.38 -1.11 0.10
CA ASP A 177 -4.97 0.22 0.00
C ASP A 177 -6.51 0.24 0.01
N LEU A 178 -7.12 -0.77 0.64
CA LEU A 178 -8.57 -0.79 0.83
C LEU A 178 -9.04 0.14 1.98
N TYR A 179 -8.14 0.57 2.85
CA TYR A 179 -8.40 1.48 3.96
C TYR A 179 -7.30 2.55 4.07
N PHE A 180 -7.72 3.80 4.31
CA PHE A 180 -6.85 4.94 4.63
C PHE A 180 -7.38 5.64 5.87
N GLU A 181 -6.51 5.92 6.82
CA GLU A 181 -6.91 6.63 8.02
C GLU A 181 -7.16 8.12 7.74
N GLY A 182 -8.30 8.63 8.23
CA GLY A 182 -8.63 10.06 8.19
C GLY A 182 -8.94 10.65 6.81
N ARG A 183 -9.05 9.83 5.76
CA ARG A 183 -9.42 10.29 4.42
C ARG A 183 -10.22 9.24 3.64
N ASP A 184 -10.87 9.68 2.57
CA ASP A 184 -11.50 8.77 1.61
C ASP A 184 -10.46 7.86 0.93
N PRO A 185 -10.84 6.62 0.59
CA PRO A 185 -9.99 5.72 -0.16
C PRO A 185 -9.74 6.25 -1.58
N LEU A 186 -8.53 5.99 -2.07
CA LEU A 186 -8.17 6.23 -3.45
C LEU A 186 -8.68 5.07 -4.32
N ILE A 187 -9.28 5.38 -5.46
CA ILE A 187 -9.76 4.40 -6.45
C ILE A 187 -9.08 4.67 -7.78
N HIS A 188 -8.36 3.71 -8.29
CA HIS A 188 -7.63 3.82 -9.56
C HIS A 188 -8.49 3.38 -10.76
N LEU A 189 -9.30 4.29 -11.32
CA LEU A 189 -10.11 4.00 -12.51
C LEU A 189 -9.27 3.48 -13.70
N HIS A 190 -8.04 3.96 -13.86
CA HIS A 190 -7.13 3.50 -14.92
C HIS A 190 -6.59 2.08 -14.68
N LYS A 191 -6.80 1.53 -13.49
CA LYS A 191 -6.56 0.13 -13.12
C LYS A 191 -7.88 -0.58 -12.81
N ASN A 192 -8.97 -0.14 -13.43
CA ASN A 192 -10.31 -0.70 -13.28
C ASN A 192 -10.80 -0.78 -11.82
N GLY A 193 -10.32 0.08 -10.93
CA GLY A 193 -10.82 0.20 -9.56
C GLY A 193 -12.29 0.65 -9.54
N SER A 194 -13.02 0.30 -8.48
CA SER A 194 -14.45 0.59 -8.33
C SER A 194 -14.83 0.89 -6.89
N SER A 195 -15.57 2.00 -6.69
CA SER A 195 -16.11 2.35 -5.38
C SER A 195 -17.19 1.38 -4.92
N TYR A 196 -18.02 0.90 -5.85
CA TYR A 196 -19.04 -0.13 -5.57
C TYR A 196 -18.42 -1.48 -5.31
N GLY A 197 -17.35 -1.81 -6.02
CA GLY A 197 -16.56 -3.01 -5.77
C GLY A 197 -15.85 -2.96 -4.42
N LEU A 198 -15.32 -1.80 -4.02
CA LEU A 198 -14.74 -1.63 -2.68
C LEU A 198 -15.78 -1.88 -1.58
N VAL A 199 -17.01 -1.34 -1.70
CA VAL A 199 -18.11 -1.63 -0.76
C VAL A 199 -18.36 -3.15 -0.65
N LYS A 200 -18.41 -3.86 -1.79
CA LYS A 200 -18.57 -5.32 -1.80
C LYS A 200 -17.40 -6.02 -1.08
N THR A 201 -16.17 -5.60 -1.34
CA THR A 201 -14.96 -6.15 -0.72
C THR A 201 -14.97 -5.92 0.78
N LEU A 202 -15.26 -4.68 1.26
CA LEU A 202 -15.34 -4.35 2.68
C LEU A 202 -16.41 -5.19 3.41
N LYS A 203 -17.59 -5.36 2.81
CA LYS A 203 -18.63 -6.26 3.34
C LYS A 203 -18.14 -7.68 3.47
N THR A 204 -17.35 -8.15 2.49
CA THR A 204 -16.85 -9.54 2.48
C THR A 204 -15.79 -9.75 3.55
N ILE A 205 -14.80 -8.82 3.69
CA ILE A 205 -13.76 -8.95 4.72
C ILE A 205 -14.33 -8.82 6.14
N LEU A 206 -15.41 -8.06 6.32
CA LEU A 206 -16.14 -7.99 7.60
C LEU A 206 -16.86 -9.31 7.97
N ASN A 207 -17.06 -10.24 7.04
CA ASN A 207 -17.57 -11.57 7.34
C ASN A 207 -16.46 -12.58 7.72
N LEU A 208 -15.19 -12.24 7.51
CA LEU A 208 -14.07 -13.05 8.01
C LEU A 208 -13.91 -12.83 9.53
N ASP A 209 -13.33 -13.82 10.21
CA ASP A 209 -13.00 -13.72 11.65
C ASP A 209 -11.68 -12.96 11.84
N VAL A 210 -11.71 -11.65 11.53
CA VAL A 210 -10.56 -10.73 11.60
C VAL A 210 -10.77 -9.74 12.73
N ASP A 211 -9.77 -9.60 13.59
CA ASP A 211 -9.74 -8.61 14.68
C ASP A 211 -8.91 -7.37 14.30
N VAL A 212 -7.83 -7.56 13.50
CA VAL A 212 -6.90 -6.50 13.10
C VAL A 212 -6.71 -6.48 11.59
N PHE A 213 -6.85 -5.30 11.00
CA PHE A 213 -6.61 -5.02 9.57
C PHE A 213 -5.37 -4.15 9.42
N LEU A 214 -4.40 -4.59 8.63
CA LEU A 214 -3.20 -3.83 8.28
C LEU A 214 -3.35 -3.22 6.89
N SER A 215 -3.19 -1.92 6.81
CA SER A 215 -3.29 -1.13 5.57
C SER A 215 -1.93 -0.56 5.18
N GLY A 216 -1.74 -0.27 3.89
CA GLY A 216 -0.55 0.42 3.38
C GLY A 216 -0.36 1.83 3.93
N HIS A 217 -1.43 2.50 4.38
CA HIS A 217 -1.44 3.93 4.69
C HIS A 217 -2.20 4.31 5.97
N ALA A 218 -2.25 3.39 6.93
CA ALA A 218 -2.91 3.64 8.22
C ALA A 218 -2.21 2.90 9.35
N GLU A 219 -2.51 3.29 10.59
CA GLU A 219 -2.28 2.45 11.76
C GLU A 219 -3.18 1.20 11.69
N PRO A 220 -2.87 0.11 12.42
CA PRO A 220 -3.72 -1.08 12.47
C PRO A 220 -5.16 -0.72 12.83
N ALA A 221 -6.09 -1.10 11.98
CA ALA A 221 -7.51 -0.81 12.12
C ALA A 221 -8.27 -1.99 12.73
N GLY A 222 -9.32 -1.71 13.49
CA GLY A 222 -10.26 -2.71 13.97
C GLY A 222 -11.49 -2.83 13.05
N ARG A 223 -12.37 -3.78 13.38
CA ARG A 223 -13.64 -3.98 12.65
C ARG A 223 -14.52 -2.73 12.61
N SER A 224 -14.54 -1.93 13.69
CA SER A 224 -15.29 -0.68 13.76
C SER A 224 -14.82 0.36 12.73
N ASP A 225 -13.52 0.41 12.46
CA ASP A 225 -12.94 1.37 11.53
C ASP A 225 -13.31 1.00 10.09
N ILE A 226 -13.25 -0.29 9.77
CA ILE A 226 -13.68 -0.82 8.46
C ILE A 226 -15.19 -0.64 8.27
N GLN A 227 -15.99 -0.85 9.32
CA GLN A 227 -17.43 -0.62 9.28
C GLN A 227 -17.76 0.86 9.04
N ALA A 228 -17.08 1.77 9.74
CA ALA A 228 -17.27 3.22 9.57
C ALA A 228 -16.88 3.69 8.16
N LEU A 229 -15.79 3.14 7.60
CA LEU A 229 -15.41 3.39 6.21
C LEU A 229 -16.50 2.92 5.24
N LEU A 230 -16.99 1.69 5.40
CA LEU A 230 -18.06 1.13 4.58
C LEU A 230 -19.29 2.03 4.58
N GLU A 231 -19.79 2.42 5.76
CA GLU A 231 -20.94 3.30 5.92
C GLU A 231 -20.71 4.66 5.25
N SER A 232 -19.53 5.26 5.44
CA SER A 232 -19.16 6.54 4.80
C SER A 232 -19.17 6.47 3.27
N ILE A 233 -18.71 5.37 2.68
CA ILE A 233 -18.73 5.20 1.21
C ILE A 233 -20.18 5.05 0.72
N GLU A 234 -20.99 4.21 1.37
CA GLU A 234 -22.40 3.99 1.00
C GLU A 234 -23.21 5.29 1.10
N GLU A 235 -23.02 6.09 2.16
CA GLU A 235 -23.64 7.41 2.29
C GLU A 235 -23.28 8.35 1.14
N LYS A 236 -22.00 8.38 0.74
CA LYS A 236 -21.55 9.18 -0.40
C LYS A 236 -22.16 8.69 -1.70
N GLN A 237 -22.22 7.38 -1.94
CA GLN A 237 -22.85 6.80 -3.13
C GLN A 237 -24.32 7.21 -3.23
N ILE A 238 -25.09 7.09 -2.14
CA ILE A 238 -26.49 7.49 -2.08
C ILE A 238 -26.67 8.98 -2.36
N LYS A 239 -25.84 9.83 -1.74
CA LYS A 239 -25.92 11.29 -1.90
C LYS A 239 -25.54 11.73 -3.32
N VAL A 240 -24.49 11.16 -3.92
CA VAL A 240 -24.08 11.47 -5.30
C VAL A 240 -25.18 11.04 -6.27
N GLU A 241 -25.73 9.83 -6.11
CA GLU A 241 -26.84 9.34 -6.95
C GLU A 241 -28.08 10.25 -6.87
N SER A 242 -28.43 10.73 -5.67
CA SER A 242 -29.56 11.68 -5.49
C SER A 242 -29.30 12.99 -6.23
N LEU A 243 -28.13 13.58 -6.10
CA LEU A 243 -27.78 14.84 -6.76
C LEU A 243 -27.76 14.70 -8.30
N ILE A 244 -27.29 13.56 -8.83
CA ILE A 244 -27.38 13.27 -10.28
C ILE A 244 -28.84 13.21 -10.72
N LYS A 245 -29.72 12.53 -9.97
CA LYS A 245 -31.18 12.49 -10.27
C LYS A 245 -31.84 13.85 -10.23
N GLU A 246 -31.35 14.77 -9.43
CA GLU A 246 -31.78 16.19 -9.37
C GLU A 246 -31.22 17.03 -10.53
N GLY A 247 -30.42 16.46 -11.44
CA GLY A 247 -29.82 17.15 -12.57
C GLY A 247 -28.63 18.04 -12.22
N LYS A 248 -27.96 17.79 -11.07
CA LYS A 248 -26.77 18.54 -10.65
C LYS A 248 -25.57 18.14 -11.49
N SER A 249 -24.78 19.16 -11.86
CA SER A 249 -23.47 18.95 -12.50
C SER A 249 -22.45 18.37 -11.53
N LEU A 250 -21.32 17.81 -12.04
CA LEU A 250 -20.22 17.36 -11.19
C LEU A 250 -19.68 18.49 -10.29
N ASP A 251 -19.61 19.73 -10.80
CA ASP A 251 -19.14 20.89 -10.01
C ASP A 251 -20.11 21.22 -8.86
N ASP A 252 -21.44 21.12 -9.11
CA ASP A 252 -22.45 21.29 -8.06
C ASP A 252 -22.29 20.18 -7.00
N ILE A 253 -22.06 18.95 -7.44
CA ILE A 253 -21.85 17.80 -6.54
C ILE A 253 -20.58 17.99 -5.72
N LYS A 254 -19.45 18.33 -6.34
CA LYS A 254 -18.18 18.63 -5.62
C LYS A 254 -18.41 19.73 -4.57
N THR A 255 -19.14 20.79 -4.94
CA THR A 255 -19.47 21.88 -4.01
C THR A 255 -20.31 21.40 -2.82
N ALA A 256 -21.28 20.51 -3.05
CA ALA A 256 -22.14 19.93 -2.01
C ALA A 256 -21.38 19.04 -1.01
N PHE A 257 -20.19 18.56 -1.40
CA PHE A 257 -19.26 17.82 -0.54
C PHE A 257 -18.09 18.68 -0.02
N GLY A 258 -18.04 19.98 -0.33
CA GLY A 258 -16.96 20.88 0.07
C GLY A 258 -15.62 20.57 -0.61
N LEU A 259 -15.65 19.95 -1.79
CA LEU A 259 -14.46 19.56 -2.54
C LEU A 259 -14.01 20.71 -3.46
N PRO A 260 -12.68 20.84 -3.72
CA PRO A 260 -12.17 21.83 -4.66
C PRO A 260 -12.64 21.55 -6.09
N LEU A 261 -12.95 22.61 -6.86
CA LEU A 261 -13.34 22.50 -8.26
C LEU A 261 -12.13 22.36 -9.21
N THR A 262 -10.91 22.60 -8.69
CA THR A 262 -9.69 22.41 -9.47
C THR A 262 -9.44 20.96 -9.78
N GLU A 263 -8.89 20.69 -10.96
CA GLU A 263 -8.43 19.34 -11.32
C GLU A 263 -7.31 18.88 -10.39
N SER A 264 -7.36 17.62 -10.01
CA SER A 264 -6.32 16.94 -9.26
C SER A 264 -5.79 15.75 -10.04
N ARG A 265 -4.53 15.39 -9.81
CA ARG A 265 -3.94 14.15 -10.34
C ARG A 265 -4.80 12.91 -9.98
N TRP A 266 -5.33 12.92 -8.78
CA TRP A 266 -6.16 11.83 -8.26
C TRP A 266 -7.60 12.32 -8.13
N LYS A 267 -8.53 11.56 -8.66
CA LYS A 267 -9.95 11.85 -8.49
C LYS A 267 -10.38 11.56 -7.05
N SER A 268 -11.20 12.43 -6.49
CA SER A 268 -11.87 12.17 -5.21
C SER A 268 -12.83 10.99 -5.34
N LEU A 269 -13.16 10.35 -4.23
CA LEU A 269 -14.16 9.29 -4.19
C LEU A 269 -15.52 9.74 -4.79
N VAL A 270 -15.92 10.98 -4.55
CA VAL A 270 -17.15 11.58 -5.11
C VAL A 270 -17.09 11.66 -6.64
N GLU A 271 -15.94 12.07 -7.22
CA GLU A 271 -15.74 12.09 -8.66
C GLU A 271 -15.78 10.68 -9.26
N VAL A 272 -15.15 9.71 -8.57
CA VAL A 272 -15.19 8.30 -8.98
C VAL A 272 -16.62 7.77 -9.01
N ILE A 273 -17.40 7.98 -7.94
CA ILE A 273 -18.80 7.56 -7.87
C ILE A 273 -19.64 8.20 -9.01
N HIS A 274 -19.42 9.49 -9.26
CA HIS A 274 -20.10 10.18 -10.36
C HIS A 274 -19.79 9.55 -11.72
N ILE A 275 -18.52 9.27 -12.01
CA ILE A 275 -18.07 8.62 -13.25
C ILE A 275 -18.70 7.23 -13.38
N GLU A 276 -18.66 6.41 -12.34
CA GLU A 276 -19.24 5.07 -12.33
C GLU A 276 -20.76 5.07 -12.62
N LEU A 277 -21.47 6.16 -12.29
CA LEU A 277 -22.90 6.28 -12.51
C LEU A 277 -23.27 6.91 -13.87
N THR A 278 -22.36 7.67 -14.49
CA THR A 278 -22.67 8.47 -15.69
C THR A 278 -21.95 8.05 -16.97
N GLU A 279 -20.80 7.37 -16.85
CA GLU A 279 -19.93 7.02 -17.98
C GLU A 279 -19.93 5.48 -18.25
N LYS A 280 -21.12 4.85 -18.24
CA LYS A 280 -21.29 3.41 -18.55
C LYS A 280 -21.30 3.13 -20.04
#